data_1cc3a19e0316485eacc251e99839f6b4
#
_entry.id   1cc3a19e0316485eacc251e99839f6b4
#
_cell.length_a   1.000
_cell.length_b   1.000
_cell.length_c   1.000
_cell.angle_alpha   90.00
_cell.angle_beta   90.00
_cell.angle_gamma   90.00
#
_symmetry.space_group_name_H-M   'P 1'
#
loop_
_entity.id
_entity.type
_entity.pdbx_description
1 polymer ?
#
loop_
_entity_poly.entity_id
_entity_poly.type
_entity_poly.pdbx_seq_one_letter_code
_entity_poly.pdbx_strand_id
1 'polypeptide(L)'
;MAVFSACTPASDQNQTKVYYDLEGFVKKQIALLEKQKPMVDKAATIKQQTQNQQTREVDWAHELELFVQADLNKSAFRSSYQVSQADPLSYTYTLKPEEDKLTVRSLSIQLDSATRQPRRIEALLRTRNLLYESDRHVLMTCAPASGSEWRVQHYAIDGYQQLRFFERNDFGVKATVH
;
A
#
# COMPACT_ATOMS: atom_id res chain seq x y z
N MET A 1 13.79 46.27 -14.65
CA MET A 1 13.45 44.95 -15.20
C MET A 1 13.93 43.90 -14.19
N ALA A 2 13.02 43.30 -13.44
CA ALA A 2 13.35 42.26 -12.50
C ALA A 2 12.98 40.90 -13.13
N VAL A 3 13.96 40.04 -13.32
CA VAL A 3 13.77 38.69 -13.90
C VAL A 3 13.47 37.76 -12.71
N PHE A 4 12.21 37.29 -12.60
CA PHE A 4 11.84 36.23 -11.68
C PHE A 4 12.26 34.87 -12.28
N SER A 5 13.32 34.26 -11.74
CA SER A 5 13.64 32.87 -12.00
C SER A 5 12.64 32.00 -11.25
N ALA A 6 11.74 31.36 -11.97
CA ALA A 6 10.87 30.31 -11.43
C ALA A 6 11.72 29.04 -11.23
N CYS A 7 11.97 28.64 -9.99
CA CYS A 7 12.48 27.33 -9.64
C CYS A 7 11.36 26.31 -9.87
N THR A 8 11.43 25.57 -10.95
CA THR A 8 10.64 24.35 -11.18
C THR A 8 11.19 23.28 -10.22
N PRO A 9 10.37 22.62 -9.39
CA PRO A 9 10.87 21.50 -8.59
C PRO A 9 11.28 20.38 -9.55
N ALA A 10 12.53 19.97 -9.44
CA ALA A 10 13.07 18.84 -10.19
C ALA A 10 12.24 17.60 -9.82
N SER A 11 11.61 17.00 -10.82
CA SER A 11 10.88 15.74 -10.67
C SER A 11 11.86 14.63 -10.26
N ASP A 12 11.53 13.94 -9.19
CA ASP A 12 12.30 12.87 -8.52
C ASP A 12 12.39 11.57 -9.37
N GLN A 13 12.43 11.70 -10.69
CA GLN A 13 12.28 10.60 -11.67
C GLN A 13 13.56 9.79 -11.94
N ASN A 14 14.66 10.04 -11.23
CA ASN A 14 15.94 9.38 -11.54
C ASN A 14 16.60 8.67 -10.35
N GLN A 15 15.84 8.28 -9.33
CA GLN A 15 16.38 7.46 -8.25
C GLN A 15 16.37 5.98 -8.65
N THR A 16 17.56 5.35 -8.66
CA THR A 16 17.69 3.90 -8.85
C THR A 16 16.90 3.19 -7.75
N LYS A 17 15.86 2.46 -8.13
CA LYS A 17 15.03 1.68 -7.21
C LYS A 17 15.83 0.49 -6.71
N VAL A 18 15.99 0.40 -5.39
CA VAL A 18 16.73 -0.67 -4.72
C VAL A 18 15.81 -1.84 -4.40
N TYR A 19 14.54 -1.54 -4.12
CA TYR A 19 13.48 -2.49 -3.80
C TYR A 19 12.44 -2.56 -4.92
N TYR A 20 11.51 -3.48 -4.81
CA TYR A 20 10.39 -3.55 -5.75
C TYR A 20 9.65 -2.21 -5.83
N ASP A 21 9.28 -1.78 -7.03
CA ASP A 21 8.54 -0.53 -7.29
C ASP A 21 7.05 -0.68 -6.95
N LEU A 22 6.74 -0.71 -5.66
CA LEU A 22 5.37 -0.86 -5.20
C LEU A 22 4.52 0.37 -5.51
N GLU A 23 5.06 1.57 -5.26
CA GLU A 23 4.38 2.83 -5.55
C GLU A 23 3.99 2.93 -7.03
N GLY A 24 4.92 2.64 -7.94
CA GLY A 24 4.64 2.66 -9.37
C GLY A 24 3.59 1.64 -9.80
N PHE A 25 3.60 0.44 -9.21
CA PHE A 25 2.57 -0.56 -9.45
C PHE A 25 1.19 -0.08 -8.96
N VAL A 26 1.09 0.38 -7.70
CA VAL A 26 -0.19 0.81 -7.11
C VAL A 26 -0.75 2.03 -7.84
N LYS A 27 0.06 3.01 -8.22
CA LYS A 27 -0.38 4.17 -9.02
C LYS A 27 -0.95 3.76 -10.37
N LYS A 28 -0.38 2.75 -11.03
CA LYS A 28 -0.95 2.18 -12.27
C LYS A 28 -2.30 1.52 -12.02
N GLN A 29 -2.46 0.79 -10.90
CA GLN A 29 -3.73 0.19 -10.52
C GLN A 29 -4.80 1.26 -10.21
N ILE A 30 -4.44 2.34 -9.52
CA ILE A 30 -5.34 3.47 -9.26
C ILE A 30 -5.86 4.04 -10.58
N ALA A 31 -4.97 4.43 -11.49
CA ALA A 31 -5.36 5.00 -12.79
C ALA A 31 -6.25 4.06 -13.61
N LEU A 32 -5.98 2.75 -13.55
CA LEU A 32 -6.79 1.74 -14.21
C LEU A 32 -8.19 1.65 -13.63
N LEU A 33 -8.30 1.57 -12.30
CA LEU A 33 -9.56 1.46 -11.58
C LEU A 33 -10.43 2.74 -11.70
N GLU A 34 -9.81 3.91 -11.67
CA GLU A 34 -10.49 5.18 -11.94
C GLU A 34 -11.11 5.22 -13.33
N LYS A 35 -10.40 4.70 -14.34
CA LYS A 35 -10.89 4.63 -15.72
C LYS A 35 -12.01 3.60 -15.88
N GLN A 36 -11.88 2.42 -15.27
CA GLN A 36 -12.83 1.31 -15.44
C GLN A 36 -14.10 1.46 -14.61
N LYS A 37 -14.01 2.16 -13.46
CA LYS A 37 -15.11 2.30 -12.48
C LYS A 37 -15.82 0.97 -12.19
N PRO A 38 -15.10 -0.06 -11.79
CA PRO A 38 -15.68 -1.37 -11.53
C PRO A 38 -16.69 -1.30 -10.37
N MET A 39 -17.59 -2.28 -10.29
CA MET A 39 -18.41 -2.48 -9.11
C MET A 39 -17.52 -3.00 -7.98
N VAL A 40 -17.73 -2.48 -6.77
CA VAL A 40 -16.98 -2.86 -5.57
C VAL A 40 -17.94 -3.23 -4.46
N ASP A 41 -17.76 -4.41 -3.91
CA ASP A 41 -18.38 -4.84 -2.66
C ASP A 41 -17.42 -4.53 -1.52
N LYS A 42 -17.81 -3.63 -0.62
CA LYS A 42 -16.98 -3.15 0.48
C LYS A 42 -17.66 -3.42 1.83
N ALA A 43 -16.91 -4.03 2.74
CA ALA A 43 -17.28 -4.19 4.13
C ALA A 43 -16.32 -3.36 5.00
N ALA A 44 -16.86 -2.40 5.75
CA ALA A 44 -16.11 -1.58 6.69
C ALA A 44 -16.53 -1.89 8.12
N THR A 45 -15.58 -2.19 8.99
CA THR A 45 -15.81 -2.52 10.40
C THR A 45 -15.12 -1.49 11.28
N ILE A 46 -15.85 -0.92 12.22
CA ILE A 46 -15.35 -0.02 13.26
C ILE A 46 -15.98 -0.44 14.59
N LYS A 47 -15.16 -0.67 15.61
CA LYS A 47 -15.62 -1.09 16.95
C LYS A 47 -16.66 -2.23 16.88
N GLN A 48 -16.38 -3.29 16.12
CA GLN A 48 -17.23 -4.48 15.94
C GLN A 48 -18.54 -4.26 15.16
N GLN A 49 -18.81 -3.06 14.67
CA GLN A 49 -19.94 -2.78 13.79
C GLN A 49 -19.49 -2.80 12.34
N THR A 50 -20.12 -3.65 11.53
CA THR A 50 -19.79 -3.80 10.11
C THR A 50 -20.89 -3.17 9.27
N GLN A 51 -20.49 -2.35 8.31
CA GLN A 51 -21.36 -1.81 7.27
C GLN A 51 -20.91 -2.38 5.92
N ASN A 52 -21.86 -2.85 5.13
CA ASN A 52 -21.64 -3.35 3.79
C ASN A 52 -22.18 -2.36 2.77
N GLN A 53 -21.44 -2.12 1.72
CA GLN A 53 -21.80 -1.22 0.64
C GLN A 53 -21.37 -1.81 -0.70
N GLN A 54 -22.22 -1.65 -1.73
CA GLN A 54 -21.88 -1.90 -3.11
C GLN A 54 -21.86 -0.57 -3.86
N THR A 55 -20.76 -0.23 -4.52
CA THR A 55 -20.61 1.07 -5.19
C THR A 55 -19.66 1.00 -6.38
N ARG A 56 -19.81 1.95 -7.32
CA ARG A 56 -18.83 2.24 -8.39
C ARG A 56 -18.07 3.53 -8.13
N GLU A 57 -18.53 4.32 -7.18
CA GLU A 57 -17.90 5.60 -6.82
C GLU A 57 -16.92 5.37 -5.68
N VAL A 58 -15.67 5.13 -6.04
CA VAL A 58 -14.57 4.86 -5.12
C VAL A 58 -13.46 5.86 -5.39
N ASP A 59 -13.01 6.55 -4.36
CA ASP A 59 -11.77 7.32 -4.39
C ASP A 59 -10.58 6.35 -4.27
N TRP A 60 -10.11 5.87 -5.41
CA TRP A 60 -9.04 4.88 -5.47
C TRP A 60 -7.71 5.38 -4.94
N ALA A 61 -7.42 6.67 -5.07
CA ALA A 61 -6.21 7.26 -4.50
C ALA A 61 -6.21 7.17 -2.97
N HIS A 62 -7.34 7.45 -2.35
CA HIS A 62 -7.51 7.34 -0.90
C HIS A 62 -7.58 5.87 -0.43
N GLU A 63 -8.31 5.01 -1.12
CA GLU A 63 -8.47 3.60 -0.75
C GLU A 63 -7.14 2.82 -0.78
N LEU A 64 -6.28 3.10 -1.74
CA LEU A 64 -5.01 2.41 -1.91
C LEU A 64 -3.80 3.18 -1.36
N GLU A 65 -4.03 4.29 -0.66
CA GLU A 65 -2.96 5.15 -0.13
C GLU A 65 -1.96 4.40 0.77
N LEU A 66 -2.44 3.50 1.63
CA LEU A 66 -1.57 2.74 2.52
C LEU A 66 -0.63 1.79 1.78
N PHE A 67 -1.04 1.29 0.61
CA PHE A 67 -0.16 0.51 -0.25
C PHE A 67 0.92 1.38 -0.92
N VAL A 68 0.60 2.62 -1.29
CA VAL A 68 1.58 3.60 -1.76
C VAL A 68 2.55 3.97 -0.64
N GLN A 69 2.06 4.16 0.58
CA GLN A 69 2.88 4.45 1.75
C GLN A 69 3.82 3.31 2.13
N ALA A 70 3.47 2.07 1.79
CA ALA A 70 4.29 0.88 2.04
C ALA A 70 5.49 0.74 1.08
N ASP A 71 5.64 1.61 0.07
CA ASP A 71 6.82 1.60 -0.80
C ASP A 71 8.10 1.92 -0.03
N LEU A 72 9.15 1.15 -0.30
CA LEU A 72 10.43 1.21 0.38
C LEU A 72 11.50 2.03 -0.37
N ASN A 73 11.21 2.53 -1.58
CA ASN A 73 12.18 3.23 -2.43
C ASN A 73 12.39 4.71 -2.04
N LYS A 74 12.03 5.10 -0.84
CA LYS A 74 12.34 6.41 -0.29
C LYS A 74 13.83 6.50 0.03
N SER A 75 14.46 7.62 -0.24
CA SER A 75 15.91 7.82 -0.05
C SER A 75 16.40 7.44 1.36
N ALA A 76 15.58 7.71 2.39
CA ALA A 76 15.86 7.38 3.77
C ALA A 76 15.85 5.87 4.08
N PHE A 77 15.33 5.01 3.19
CA PHE A 77 15.08 3.58 3.47
C PHE A 77 16.06 2.63 2.78
N ARG A 78 16.99 3.14 1.96
CA ARG A 78 17.85 2.34 1.07
C ARG A 78 18.63 1.20 1.72
N SER A 79 18.99 1.33 2.98
CA SER A 79 19.75 0.32 3.72
C SER A 79 19.01 -0.24 4.94
N SER A 80 17.75 0.17 5.14
CA SER A 80 17.01 -0.10 6.39
C SER A 80 16.32 -1.45 6.43
N TYR A 81 16.27 -2.18 5.30
CA TYR A 81 15.58 -3.48 5.22
C TYR A 81 16.54 -4.62 4.91
N GLN A 82 16.28 -5.76 5.55
CA GLN A 82 16.81 -7.06 5.13
C GLN A 82 15.92 -7.61 4.02
N VAL A 83 16.54 -8.14 2.97
CA VAL A 83 15.85 -8.76 1.84
C VAL A 83 15.98 -10.26 1.95
N SER A 84 14.87 -10.97 2.00
CA SER A 84 14.79 -12.42 1.90
C SER A 84 14.03 -12.78 0.63
N GLN A 85 14.59 -13.68 -0.14
CA GLN A 85 14.00 -14.19 -1.37
C GLN A 85 13.96 -15.71 -1.30
N ALA A 86 12.82 -16.26 -0.92
CA ALA A 86 12.65 -17.71 -0.79
C ALA A 86 12.67 -18.42 -2.16
N ASP A 87 12.19 -17.72 -3.19
CA ASP A 87 12.16 -18.16 -4.58
C ASP A 87 12.22 -16.93 -5.51
N PRO A 88 12.46 -17.09 -6.84
CA PRO A 88 12.56 -15.98 -7.79
C PRO A 88 11.28 -15.14 -7.96
N LEU A 89 10.16 -15.58 -7.38
CA LEU A 89 8.85 -14.92 -7.49
C LEU A 89 8.39 -14.29 -6.16
N SER A 90 9.17 -14.43 -5.09
CA SER A 90 8.80 -13.97 -3.75
C SER A 90 9.85 -13.04 -3.17
N TYR A 91 9.47 -11.86 -2.77
CA TYR A 91 10.31 -10.89 -2.07
C TYR A 91 9.73 -10.62 -0.69
N THR A 92 10.54 -10.71 0.34
CA THR A 92 10.19 -10.31 1.70
C THR A 92 11.22 -9.31 2.20
N TYR A 93 10.75 -8.14 2.56
CA TYR A 93 11.54 -7.06 3.14
C TYR A 93 11.16 -6.92 4.60
N THR A 94 12.13 -7.03 5.49
CA THR A 94 11.92 -6.90 6.94
C THR A 94 12.78 -5.76 7.47
N LEU A 95 12.17 -4.86 8.21
CA LEU A 95 12.87 -3.73 8.83
C LEU A 95 13.95 -4.24 9.79
N LYS A 96 15.15 -3.69 9.68
CA LYS A 96 16.23 -4.00 10.59
C LYS A 96 15.93 -3.49 12.00
N PRO A 97 16.35 -4.21 13.06
CA PRO A 97 16.01 -3.82 14.44
C PRO A 97 16.48 -2.42 14.83
N GLU A 98 17.60 -1.96 14.30
CA GLU A 98 18.17 -0.64 14.55
C GLU A 98 17.34 0.52 13.96
N GLU A 99 16.44 0.22 13.02
CA GLU A 99 15.63 1.19 12.28
C GLU A 99 14.18 1.27 12.81
N ASP A 100 13.98 1.07 14.11
CA ASP A 100 12.67 0.89 14.75
C ASP A 100 11.69 2.08 14.59
N LYS A 101 12.17 3.24 14.14
CA LYS A 101 11.37 4.45 13.92
C LYS A 101 10.62 4.49 12.60
N LEU A 102 11.02 3.63 11.63
CA LEU A 102 10.39 3.62 10.33
C LEU A 102 9.02 2.94 10.39
N THR A 103 8.07 3.48 9.62
CA THR A 103 6.67 3.03 9.67
C THR A 103 6.46 1.65 9.09
N VAL A 104 7.07 1.32 7.94
CA VAL A 104 6.90 0.01 7.31
C VAL A 104 7.76 -1.02 8.04
N ARG A 105 7.14 -2.01 8.66
CA ARG A 105 7.82 -3.07 9.41
C ARG A 105 8.21 -4.24 8.52
N SER A 106 7.32 -4.58 7.62
CA SER A 106 7.55 -5.62 6.63
C SER A 106 6.74 -5.36 5.37
N LEU A 107 7.28 -5.83 4.25
CA LEU A 107 6.60 -5.85 2.96
C LEU A 107 6.91 -7.18 2.29
N SER A 108 5.87 -7.90 1.89
CA SER A 108 5.96 -9.16 1.15
C SER A 108 5.28 -9.03 -0.20
N ILE A 109 5.92 -9.47 -1.25
CA ILE A 109 5.40 -9.42 -2.62
C ILE A 109 5.59 -10.78 -3.27
N GLN A 110 4.50 -11.38 -3.73
CA GLN A 110 4.52 -12.58 -4.53
C GLN A 110 4.13 -12.24 -5.97
N LEU A 111 4.95 -12.64 -6.92
CA LEU A 111 4.73 -12.42 -8.33
C LEU A 111 4.04 -13.62 -8.98
N ASP A 112 3.27 -13.36 -10.00
CA ASP A 112 2.77 -14.37 -10.93
C ASP A 112 3.91 -14.90 -11.80
N SER A 113 3.95 -16.20 -12.05
CA SER A 113 5.04 -16.86 -12.76
C SER A 113 5.09 -16.51 -14.25
N ALA A 114 3.94 -16.27 -14.88
CA ALA A 114 3.84 -15.99 -16.31
C ALA A 114 4.03 -14.50 -16.62
N THR A 115 3.38 -13.64 -15.85
CA THR A 115 3.35 -12.18 -16.11
C THR A 115 4.37 -11.40 -15.34
N ARG A 116 4.96 -11.97 -14.27
CA ARG A 116 5.85 -11.32 -13.31
C ARG A 116 5.22 -10.12 -12.60
N GLN A 117 3.91 -10.00 -12.67
CA GLN A 117 3.17 -8.96 -11.95
C GLN A 117 2.80 -9.40 -10.53
N PRO A 118 2.63 -8.48 -9.58
CA PRO A 118 2.25 -8.84 -8.21
C PRO A 118 0.91 -9.56 -8.17
N ARG A 119 0.91 -10.78 -7.66
CA ARG A 119 -0.29 -11.55 -7.37
C ARG A 119 -0.79 -11.29 -5.96
N ARG A 120 0.14 -11.10 -5.01
CA ARG A 120 -0.15 -10.82 -3.61
C ARG A 120 0.86 -9.81 -3.08
N ILE A 121 0.35 -8.80 -2.41
CA ILE A 121 1.13 -7.78 -1.69
C ILE A 121 0.60 -7.74 -0.27
N GLU A 122 1.50 -7.78 0.71
CA GLU A 122 1.15 -7.74 2.13
C GLU A 122 2.16 -6.87 2.86
N ALA A 123 1.70 -5.92 3.67
CA ALA A 123 2.58 -5.07 4.45
C ALA A 123 2.04 -4.84 5.86
N LEU A 124 2.98 -4.69 6.79
CA LEU A 124 2.71 -4.27 8.16
C LEU A 124 3.29 -2.86 8.37
N LEU A 125 2.42 -1.93 8.71
CA LEU A 125 2.78 -0.55 9.01
C LEU A 125 2.51 -0.27 10.49
N ARG A 126 3.50 0.29 11.17
CA ARG A 126 3.38 0.70 12.59
C ARG A 126 3.81 2.13 12.75
N THR A 127 3.00 2.90 13.43
CA THR A 127 3.35 4.26 13.87
C THR A 127 3.26 4.30 15.38
N ARG A 128 4.32 4.79 16.03
CA ARG A 128 4.35 4.93 17.48
C ARG A 128 5.04 6.24 17.84
N ASN A 129 4.37 7.07 18.62
CA ASN A 129 4.91 8.28 19.21
C ASN A 129 4.31 8.52 20.60
N LEU A 130 4.65 9.63 21.25
CA LEU A 130 4.20 9.92 22.63
C LEU A 130 2.68 10.02 22.81
N LEU A 131 1.93 10.32 21.74
CA LEU A 131 0.49 10.61 21.79
C LEU A 131 -0.34 9.60 21.02
N TYR A 132 0.28 8.83 20.13
CA TYR A 132 -0.44 8.01 19.16
C TYR A 132 0.31 6.72 18.87
N GLU A 133 -0.44 5.61 18.82
CA GLU A 133 0.02 4.31 18.36
C GLU A 133 -0.97 3.75 17.33
N SER A 134 -0.45 3.13 16.29
CA SER A 134 -1.25 2.47 15.27
C SER A 134 -0.48 1.32 14.64
N ASP A 135 -1.10 0.16 14.55
CA ASP A 135 -0.67 -0.96 13.70
C ASP A 135 -1.70 -1.14 12.59
N ARG A 136 -1.24 -1.31 11.37
CA ARG A 136 -2.07 -1.53 10.17
C ARG A 136 -1.46 -2.66 9.37
N HIS A 137 -2.26 -3.65 9.11
CA HIS A 137 -1.96 -4.74 8.19
C HIS A 137 -2.73 -4.50 6.89
N VAL A 138 -2.04 -4.52 5.77
CA VAL A 138 -2.62 -4.31 4.45
C VAL A 138 -2.34 -5.50 3.56
N LEU A 139 -3.35 -5.94 2.84
CA LEU A 139 -3.29 -7.06 1.92
C LEU A 139 -3.98 -6.69 0.61
N MET A 140 -3.33 -6.95 -0.50
CA MET A 140 -3.87 -6.80 -1.84
C MET A 140 -3.64 -8.08 -2.64
N THR A 141 -4.64 -8.52 -3.38
CA THR A 141 -4.49 -9.59 -4.36
C THR A 141 -4.90 -9.11 -5.74
N CYS A 142 -4.10 -9.50 -6.74
CA CYS A 142 -4.30 -9.14 -8.13
C CYS A 142 -4.36 -10.38 -8.99
N ALA A 143 -5.15 -10.32 -10.04
CA ALA A 143 -5.31 -11.39 -11.02
C ALA A 143 -5.73 -10.80 -12.37
N PRO A 144 -5.69 -11.59 -13.47
CA PRO A 144 -6.27 -11.18 -14.74
C PRO A 144 -7.76 -10.89 -14.59
N ALA A 145 -8.19 -9.74 -15.10
CA ALA A 145 -9.59 -9.37 -15.25
C ALA A 145 -10.08 -9.69 -16.68
N SER A 146 -11.31 -9.35 -17.00
CA SER A 146 -11.83 -9.47 -18.35
C SER A 146 -10.90 -8.78 -19.35
N GLY A 147 -10.46 -9.50 -20.40
CA GLY A 147 -9.51 -8.98 -21.39
C GLY A 147 -8.03 -9.16 -21.04
N SER A 148 -7.68 -10.02 -20.08
CA SER A 148 -6.30 -10.34 -19.65
C SER A 148 -5.55 -9.18 -18.97
N GLU A 149 -6.22 -8.10 -18.63
CA GLU A 149 -5.62 -6.99 -17.92
C GLU A 149 -5.40 -7.34 -16.44
N TRP A 150 -4.17 -7.14 -15.94
CA TRP A 150 -3.80 -7.45 -14.56
C TRP A 150 -4.33 -6.37 -13.61
N ARG A 151 -5.23 -6.74 -12.70
CA ARG A 151 -5.96 -5.79 -11.87
C ARG A 151 -6.11 -6.27 -10.44
N VAL A 152 -6.23 -5.32 -9.51
CA VAL A 152 -6.67 -5.60 -8.13
C VAL A 152 -8.03 -6.28 -8.14
N GLN A 153 -8.14 -7.42 -7.46
CA GLN A 153 -9.39 -8.17 -7.27
C GLN A 153 -9.92 -8.03 -5.83
N HIS A 154 -9.00 -8.06 -4.87
CA HIS A 154 -9.36 -7.89 -3.45
C HIS A 154 -8.32 -7.05 -2.75
N TYR A 155 -8.76 -6.27 -1.77
CA TYR A 155 -7.88 -5.66 -0.80
C TYR A 155 -8.51 -5.70 0.60
N ALA A 156 -7.65 -5.74 1.61
CA ALA A 156 -8.03 -5.64 3.00
C ALA A 156 -7.06 -4.73 3.73
N ILE A 157 -7.59 -3.96 4.64
CA ILE A 157 -6.86 -3.09 5.57
C ILE A 157 -7.46 -3.33 6.92
N ASP A 158 -6.70 -3.83 7.87
CA ASP A 158 -7.15 -4.03 9.23
C ASP A 158 -6.08 -3.55 10.21
N GLY A 159 -6.52 -3.22 11.42
CA GLY A 159 -5.61 -2.75 12.42
C GLY A 159 -6.29 -2.03 13.55
N TYR A 160 -5.49 -1.27 14.27
CA TYR A 160 -5.98 -0.39 15.32
C TYR A 160 -5.26 0.94 15.34
N GLN A 161 -5.89 1.88 15.99
CA GLN A 161 -5.29 3.14 16.40
C GLN A 161 -5.68 3.45 17.84
N GLN A 162 -4.74 4.02 18.57
CA GLN A 162 -4.92 4.41 19.96
C GLN A 162 -4.27 5.75 20.21
N LEU A 163 -5.06 6.71 20.65
CA LEU A 163 -4.55 7.95 21.22
C LEU A 163 -4.26 7.74 22.71
N ARG A 164 -3.21 8.35 23.22
CA ARG A 164 -2.92 8.35 24.65
C ARG A 164 -4.12 8.88 25.42
N PHE A 165 -4.55 8.19 26.46
CA PHE A 165 -5.74 8.48 27.27
C PHE A 165 -7.09 8.13 26.63
N PHE A 166 -7.13 7.53 25.45
CA PHE A 166 -8.35 7.04 24.82
C PHE A 166 -8.31 5.54 24.64
N GLU A 167 -9.47 4.94 24.50
CA GLU A 167 -9.58 3.52 24.19
C GLU A 167 -9.02 3.20 22.81
N ARG A 168 -8.52 1.99 22.66
CA ARG A 168 -8.11 1.42 21.38
C ARG A 168 -9.31 1.34 20.44
N ASN A 169 -9.14 1.81 19.23
CA ASN A 169 -10.13 1.74 18.18
C ASN A 169 -9.66 0.77 17.09
N ASP A 170 -10.25 -0.42 17.07
CA ASP A 170 -10.01 -1.41 16.02
C ASP A 170 -10.88 -1.10 14.80
N PHE A 171 -10.30 -1.26 13.61
CA PHE A 171 -10.96 -1.04 12.34
C PHE A 171 -10.56 -2.08 11.31
N GLY A 172 -11.41 -2.26 10.31
CA GLY A 172 -11.13 -3.12 9.17
C GLY A 172 -11.92 -2.70 7.94
N VAL A 173 -11.29 -2.84 6.79
CA VAL A 173 -11.93 -2.67 5.48
C VAL A 173 -11.58 -3.89 4.64
N LYS A 174 -12.58 -4.50 3.99
CA LYS A 174 -12.39 -5.56 3.01
C LYS A 174 -13.18 -5.20 1.77
N ALA A 175 -12.58 -5.34 0.60
CA ALA A 175 -13.24 -5.05 -0.65
C ALA A 175 -12.95 -6.09 -1.72
N THR A 176 -13.97 -6.35 -2.52
CA THR A 176 -13.91 -7.17 -3.74
C THR A 176 -14.24 -6.30 -4.93
N VAL A 177 -13.40 -6.34 -5.95
CA VAL A 177 -13.49 -5.54 -7.18
C VAL A 177 -13.93 -6.45 -8.32
N HIS A 178 -15.09 -6.16 -8.93
CA HIS A 178 -15.72 -6.97 -10.00
C HIS A 178 -15.39 -6.52 -11.40
#